data_69a6de1120c9069d01834a7f3bbc36e6
#
_entry.id   69a6de1120c9069d01834a7f3bbc36e6
#
_cell.length_a   1.000
_cell.length_b   1.000
_cell.length_c   1.000
_cell.angle_alpha   90.00
_cell.angle_beta   90.00
_cell.angle_gamma   90.00
#
_symmetry.space_group_name_H-M   'P 1'
#
loop_
_entity.id
_entity.type
_entity.pdbx_description
1 polymer ?
#
loop_
_entity_poly.entity_id
_entity_poly.type
_entity_poly.pdbx_seq_one_letter_code
_entity_poly.pdbx_strand_id
1 'polypeptide(L)'
;GEVLDDVSRYIQRLRNGETYHGNIKEVDEGYAKMFDHLSDNLKVRDFLAWTGETLKVDSVNTLAYLWTGKKWQFLTDKKLGREVKRFFEEKEIGYSKRKIENMVGLMLDYYLEPMGERRKNLLAFSNGVLDTKTGEFLPHSPDYYLTSYIDIDYSETPILTPNFDKWLDWVSGNDERKAKRILAALYMVLTNSYDWQLFLEITGVGGSGKSIFNELAKMLVGADNTASITLKELENINHRAKLIDKTLIYSSDQENYIGDGAELRAITGGDTISVRLLYRDPFDTTINAVYMMTNNKSATFKEHNGGIARRRVIYHFNKAVPESMIDTKLVDKLLSESAGIVRLLLDTFKDPKEARALLLEQRESMEALEVKQKADHILDFCRHFTAREELNGLYMGNARAQIKNAERQYLYASYLFYCDCMGINKPLGRSRFLDSFRQATKESKYPHEFKKRLKDGKNVTNIYYINIGQTMAEWQE
;
A
#
# COMPACT_ATOMS: atom_id res chain seq x y z
N GLY A 1 16.16 56.47 -13.02
CA GLY A 1 16.07 56.26 -14.49
C GLY A 1 17.26 55.46 -15.03
N GLU A 2 18.47 55.93 -14.83
CA GLU A 2 19.67 55.32 -15.43
C GLU A 2 19.98 53.92 -14.86
N VAL A 3 19.78 53.67 -13.55
CA VAL A 3 20.05 52.36 -12.91
C VAL A 3 19.07 51.31 -13.37
N LEU A 4 17.80 51.65 -13.63
CA LEU A 4 16.78 50.76 -14.14
C LEU A 4 17.05 50.35 -15.60
N ASP A 5 17.59 51.28 -16.42
CA ASP A 5 17.93 51.01 -17.82
C ASP A 5 19.13 50.06 -17.95
N ASP A 6 20.13 50.17 -17.09
CA ASP A 6 21.33 49.33 -17.13
C ASP A 6 21.00 47.90 -16.68
N VAL A 7 20.12 47.74 -15.70
CA VAL A 7 19.69 46.45 -15.21
C VAL A 7 18.76 45.75 -16.20
N SER A 8 17.91 46.53 -16.90
CA SER A 8 17.06 45.97 -17.96
C SER A 8 17.90 45.45 -19.13
N ARG A 9 18.96 46.17 -19.52
CA ARG A 9 19.92 45.74 -20.55
C ARG A 9 20.69 44.47 -20.12
N TYR A 10 21.08 44.41 -18.86
CA TYR A 10 21.76 43.23 -18.30
C TYR A 10 20.91 41.98 -18.37
N ILE A 11 19.65 42.05 -17.96
CA ILE A 11 18.72 40.94 -18.03
C ILE A 11 18.46 40.51 -19.45
N GLN A 12 18.34 41.41 -20.36
CA GLN A 12 18.14 41.11 -21.78
C GLN A 12 19.35 40.36 -22.36
N ARG A 13 20.59 40.71 -21.92
CA ARG A 13 21.82 39.98 -22.29
C ARG A 13 21.87 38.56 -21.71
N LEU A 14 21.49 38.40 -20.45
CA LEU A 14 21.38 37.04 -19.85
C LEU A 14 20.34 36.19 -20.56
N ARG A 15 19.21 36.77 -20.96
CA ARG A 15 18.16 36.10 -21.76
C ARG A 15 18.66 35.70 -23.15
N ASN A 16 19.63 36.43 -23.68
CA ASN A 16 20.24 36.15 -24.97
C ASN A 16 21.44 35.18 -24.86
N GLY A 17 21.73 34.65 -23.67
CA GLY A 17 22.85 33.73 -23.45
C GLY A 17 24.24 34.37 -23.46
N GLU A 18 24.32 35.69 -23.30
CA GLU A 18 25.60 36.41 -23.24
C GLU A 18 26.23 36.28 -21.84
N THR A 19 27.53 35.97 -21.76
CA THR A 19 28.30 35.97 -20.51
C THR A 19 28.66 37.40 -20.07
N TYR A 20 28.42 37.67 -18.79
CA TYR A 20 28.81 38.97 -18.20
C TYR A 20 30.22 38.90 -17.59
N HIS A 21 31.04 39.88 -17.92
CA HIS A 21 32.42 40.00 -17.46
C HIS A 21 32.64 41.13 -16.41
N GLY A 22 31.58 41.61 -15.73
CA GLY A 22 31.63 42.63 -14.70
C GLY A 22 31.80 42.09 -13.28
N ASN A 23 31.77 43.00 -12.30
CA ASN A 23 31.87 42.68 -10.89
C ASN A 23 30.59 41.94 -10.44
N ILE A 24 30.67 40.66 -10.13
CA ILE A 24 29.56 39.80 -9.79
C ILE A 24 28.72 40.35 -8.61
N LYS A 25 29.36 41.01 -7.66
CA LYS A 25 28.71 41.57 -6.46
C LYS A 25 27.83 42.79 -6.78
N GLU A 26 28.27 43.68 -7.65
CA GLU A 26 27.47 44.84 -8.11
C GLU A 26 26.29 44.42 -8.98
N VAL A 27 26.46 43.35 -9.74
CA VAL A 27 25.41 42.73 -10.57
C VAL A 27 24.30 42.12 -9.71
N ASP A 28 24.67 41.41 -8.67
CA ASP A 28 23.69 40.75 -7.77
C ASP A 28 22.90 41.78 -6.97
N GLU A 29 23.53 42.86 -6.50
CA GLU A 29 22.85 43.97 -5.82
C GLU A 29 21.90 44.72 -6.76
N GLY A 30 22.28 44.95 -8.01
CA GLY A 30 21.44 45.56 -9.04
C GLY A 30 20.24 44.70 -9.40
N TYR A 31 20.43 43.41 -9.52
CA TYR A 31 19.37 42.43 -9.77
C TYR A 31 18.34 42.39 -8.62
N ALA A 32 18.80 42.31 -7.38
CA ALA A 32 17.93 42.30 -6.22
C ALA A 32 17.03 43.54 -6.12
N LYS A 33 17.58 44.70 -6.35
CA LYS A 33 16.81 45.98 -6.38
C LYS A 33 15.77 46.01 -7.49
N MET A 34 16.09 45.47 -8.65
CA MET A 34 15.19 45.47 -9.79
C MET A 34 14.10 44.41 -9.65
N PHE A 35 14.39 43.28 -9.05
CA PHE A 35 13.43 42.17 -8.88
C PHE A 35 12.13 42.63 -8.23
N ASP A 36 12.21 43.50 -7.22
CA ASP A 36 11.05 44.04 -6.51
C ASP A 36 10.14 44.90 -7.40
N HIS A 37 10.68 45.45 -8.49
CA HIS A 37 9.92 46.25 -9.45
C HIS A 37 9.35 45.42 -10.61
N LEU A 38 9.67 44.15 -10.69
CA LEU A 38 9.07 43.25 -11.68
C LEU A 38 7.60 42.97 -11.34
N SER A 39 6.79 42.78 -12.37
CA SER A 39 5.45 42.24 -12.21
C SER A 39 5.53 40.79 -11.70
N ASP A 40 4.49 40.31 -11.03
CA ASP A 40 4.46 39.01 -10.41
C ASP A 40 4.78 37.84 -11.39
N ASN A 41 4.29 37.97 -12.63
CA ASN A 41 4.57 36.98 -13.67
C ASN A 41 6.05 36.94 -14.07
N LEU A 42 6.74 38.09 -14.12
CA LEU A 42 8.17 38.12 -14.43
C LEU A 42 9.01 37.61 -13.28
N LYS A 43 8.60 37.81 -12.03
CA LYS A 43 9.23 37.22 -10.87
C LYS A 43 9.18 35.69 -10.93
N VAL A 44 8.04 35.13 -11.27
CA VAL A 44 7.87 33.66 -11.43
C VAL A 44 8.75 33.17 -12.59
N ARG A 45 8.79 33.86 -13.72
CA ARG A 45 9.65 33.47 -14.86
C ARG A 45 11.11 33.40 -14.48
N ASP A 46 11.60 34.38 -13.75
CA ASP A 46 13.00 34.43 -13.34
C ASP A 46 13.33 33.31 -12.35
N PHE A 47 12.42 33.00 -11.43
CA PHE A 47 12.55 31.86 -10.54
C PHE A 47 12.58 30.53 -11.32
N LEU A 48 11.66 30.32 -12.26
CA LEU A 48 11.60 29.10 -13.06
C LEU A 48 12.84 28.93 -13.95
N ALA A 49 13.36 30.03 -14.51
CA ALA A 49 14.63 29.99 -15.24
C ALA A 49 15.80 29.58 -14.35
N TRP A 50 15.84 30.07 -13.11
CA TRP A 50 16.85 29.68 -12.13
C TRP A 50 16.78 28.18 -11.79
N THR A 51 15.56 27.59 -11.74
CA THR A 51 15.39 26.17 -11.47
C THR A 51 15.81 25.25 -12.61
N GLY A 52 16.07 25.78 -13.81
CA GLY A 52 16.46 24.99 -14.99
C GLY A 52 15.37 24.04 -15.47
N GLU A 53 14.12 24.44 -15.41
CA GLU A 53 12.94 23.64 -15.83
C GLU A 53 12.73 22.34 -15.04
N THR A 54 13.17 22.31 -13.79
CA THR A 54 13.05 21.14 -12.92
C THR A 54 11.72 21.06 -12.17
N LEU A 55 10.80 22.01 -12.38
CA LEU A 55 9.48 22.04 -11.74
C LEU A 55 8.37 21.80 -12.75
N LYS A 56 7.44 20.92 -12.39
CA LYS A 56 6.20 20.66 -13.14
C LYS A 56 5.02 20.53 -12.18
N VAL A 57 3.82 20.50 -12.70
CA VAL A 57 2.58 20.41 -11.93
C VAL A 57 1.77 19.19 -12.37
N ASP A 58 1.21 18.47 -11.39
CA ASP A 58 0.03 17.65 -11.64
C ASP A 58 -1.16 18.60 -11.79
N SER A 59 -1.64 18.75 -13.03
CA SER A 59 -2.68 19.73 -13.36
C SER A 59 -4.07 19.35 -12.83
N VAL A 60 -4.31 18.08 -12.48
CA VAL A 60 -5.60 17.63 -11.94
C VAL A 60 -5.80 18.18 -10.52
N ASN A 61 -4.79 18.04 -9.66
CA ASN A 61 -4.86 18.44 -8.26
C ASN A 61 -3.96 19.64 -7.91
N THR A 62 -3.31 20.23 -8.90
CA THR A 62 -2.41 21.39 -8.74
C THR A 62 -1.30 21.10 -7.74
N LEU A 63 -0.63 19.97 -7.88
CA LEU A 63 0.48 19.53 -7.05
C LEU A 63 1.81 19.75 -7.77
N ALA A 64 2.77 20.37 -7.09
CA ALA A 64 4.09 20.62 -7.65
C ALA A 64 5.00 19.39 -7.53
N TYR A 65 5.81 19.16 -8.56
CA TYR A 65 6.83 18.14 -8.63
C TYR A 65 8.17 18.73 -9.05
N LEU A 66 9.23 18.32 -8.36
CA LEU A 66 10.61 18.72 -8.64
C LEU A 66 11.40 17.51 -9.16
N TRP A 67 12.08 17.67 -10.29
CA TRP A 67 13.03 16.67 -10.78
C TRP A 67 14.31 16.67 -9.94
N THR A 68 14.64 15.55 -9.32
CA THR A 68 15.79 15.39 -8.41
C THR A 68 17.04 14.85 -9.11
N GLY A 69 16.95 14.46 -10.39
CA GLY A 69 17.97 13.72 -11.10
C GLY A 69 17.67 12.22 -11.18
N LYS A 70 16.75 11.72 -10.36
CA LYS A 70 16.34 10.30 -10.33
C LYS A 70 14.84 10.11 -10.40
N LYS A 71 14.07 11.04 -9.85
CA LYS A 71 12.60 11.00 -9.81
C LYS A 71 12.00 12.40 -9.81
N TRP A 72 10.69 12.47 -10.07
CA TRP A 72 9.87 13.64 -9.80
C TRP A 72 9.36 13.58 -8.36
N GLN A 73 9.86 14.47 -7.52
CA GLN A 73 9.53 14.56 -6.10
C GLN A 73 8.35 15.48 -5.86
N PHE A 74 7.28 14.97 -5.24
CA PHE A 74 6.17 15.80 -4.78
C PHE A 74 6.64 16.85 -3.77
N LEU A 75 6.23 18.10 -3.99
CA LEU A 75 6.47 19.20 -3.07
C LEU A 75 5.14 19.73 -2.55
N THR A 76 5.00 19.84 -1.23
CA THR A 76 3.93 20.63 -0.62
C THR A 76 4.13 22.10 -0.94
N ASP A 77 3.10 22.92 -0.80
CA ASP A 77 3.20 24.37 -1.02
C ASP A 77 4.31 25.00 -0.16
N LYS A 78 4.44 24.54 1.08
CA LYS A 78 5.50 24.95 1.98
C LYS A 78 6.90 24.59 1.48
N LYS A 79 7.08 23.38 0.96
CA LYS A 79 8.36 22.94 0.39
C LYS A 79 8.68 23.67 -0.90
N LEU A 80 7.69 23.94 -1.75
CA LEU A 80 7.85 24.79 -2.92
C LEU A 80 8.25 26.21 -2.52
N GLY A 81 7.64 26.75 -1.47
CA GLY A 81 8.04 28.04 -0.89
C GLY A 81 9.49 28.07 -0.40
N ARG A 82 10.00 26.95 0.12
CA ARG A 82 11.43 26.84 0.49
C ARG A 82 12.36 26.90 -0.72
N GLU A 83 11.96 26.37 -1.86
CA GLU A 83 12.72 26.52 -3.11
C GLU A 83 12.74 27.99 -3.58
N VAL A 84 11.63 28.69 -3.46
CA VAL A 84 11.56 30.15 -3.72
C VAL A 84 12.46 30.92 -2.77
N LYS A 85 12.45 30.56 -1.48
CA LYS A 85 13.34 31.16 -0.48
C LYS A 85 14.82 30.96 -0.84
N ARG A 86 15.22 29.76 -1.28
CA ARG A 86 16.60 29.50 -1.73
C ARG A 86 17.01 30.43 -2.88
N PHE A 87 16.13 30.64 -3.84
CA PHE A 87 16.35 31.57 -4.94
C PHE A 87 16.57 33.00 -4.43
N PHE A 88 15.71 33.45 -3.51
CA PHE A 88 15.86 34.80 -2.92
C PHE A 88 17.17 34.97 -2.16
N GLU A 89 17.55 33.95 -1.36
CA GLU A 89 18.81 34.01 -0.61
C GLU A 89 20.04 34.00 -1.52
N GLU A 90 20.03 33.13 -2.54
CA GLU A 90 21.14 33.09 -3.51
C GLU A 90 21.30 34.39 -4.29
N LYS A 91 20.20 35.04 -4.63
CA LYS A 91 20.17 36.32 -5.37
C LYS A 91 20.20 37.57 -4.47
N GLU A 92 20.30 37.36 -3.16
CA GLU A 92 20.28 38.45 -2.16
C GLU A 92 19.03 39.33 -2.26
N ILE A 93 17.88 38.76 -2.62
CA ILE A 93 16.59 39.42 -2.72
C ILE A 93 15.90 39.41 -1.36
N GLY A 94 15.46 40.61 -0.91
CA GLY A 94 14.64 40.71 0.31
C GLY A 94 13.28 40.03 0.12
N TYR A 95 12.82 39.28 1.10
CA TYR A 95 11.55 38.55 1.00
C TYR A 95 10.72 38.61 2.30
N SER A 96 9.43 38.35 2.12
CA SER A 96 8.46 38.14 3.18
C SER A 96 7.69 36.84 2.92
N LYS A 97 7.02 36.36 3.93
CA LYS A 97 6.14 35.19 3.79
C LYS A 97 5.10 35.38 2.69
N ARG A 98 4.47 36.57 2.66
CA ARG A 98 3.46 36.91 1.65
C ARG A 98 4.03 36.93 0.23
N LYS A 99 5.24 37.42 0.04
CA LYS A 99 5.92 37.45 -1.26
C LYS A 99 6.17 36.04 -1.78
N ILE A 100 6.63 35.12 -0.90
CA ILE A 100 6.81 33.71 -1.23
C ILE A 100 5.48 33.06 -1.58
N GLU A 101 4.46 33.20 -0.73
CA GLU A 101 3.15 32.62 -0.94
C GLU A 101 2.47 33.09 -2.23
N ASN A 102 2.58 34.36 -2.57
CA ASN A 102 2.05 34.91 -3.82
C ASN A 102 2.73 34.27 -5.04
N MET A 103 4.05 34.11 -5.02
CA MET A 103 4.78 33.44 -6.11
C MET A 103 4.38 31.99 -6.24
N VAL A 104 4.28 31.25 -5.12
CA VAL A 104 3.86 29.85 -5.10
C VAL A 104 2.46 29.69 -5.69
N GLY A 105 1.50 30.49 -5.25
CA GLY A 105 0.12 30.43 -5.76
C GLY A 105 0.02 30.72 -7.25
N LEU A 106 0.66 31.78 -7.70
CA LEU A 106 0.66 32.16 -9.12
C LEU A 106 1.31 31.10 -10.00
N MET A 107 2.42 30.53 -9.53
CA MET A 107 3.16 29.51 -10.24
C MET A 107 2.35 28.21 -10.38
N LEU A 108 1.74 27.73 -9.29
CA LEU A 108 0.91 26.52 -9.29
C LEU A 108 -0.30 26.64 -10.21
N ASP A 109 -0.98 27.80 -10.16
CA ASP A 109 -2.23 28.00 -10.88
C ASP A 109 -2.04 28.25 -12.37
N TYR A 110 -0.91 28.88 -12.76
CA TYR A 110 -0.82 29.43 -14.12
C TYR A 110 0.49 29.18 -14.87
N TYR A 111 1.60 28.85 -14.20
CA TYR A 111 2.90 28.89 -14.86
C TYR A 111 3.67 27.58 -14.95
N LEU A 112 3.40 26.62 -14.07
CA LEU A 112 4.09 25.33 -14.15
C LEU A 112 3.56 24.52 -15.33
N GLU A 113 4.49 23.97 -16.11
CA GLU A 113 4.15 23.01 -17.16
C GLU A 113 3.63 21.70 -16.54
N PRO A 114 2.66 21.05 -17.19
CA PRO A 114 2.08 19.82 -16.67
C PRO A 114 3.05 18.65 -16.70
N MET A 115 2.91 17.76 -15.72
CA MET A 115 3.52 16.44 -15.74
C MET A 115 3.01 15.65 -16.94
N GLY A 116 3.91 14.95 -17.61
CA GLY A 116 3.54 13.99 -18.63
C GLY A 116 3.06 12.66 -18.03
N GLU A 117 2.64 11.77 -18.90
CA GLU A 117 2.20 10.44 -18.52
C GLU A 117 3.38 9.56 -18.05
N ARG A 118 3.20 8.89 -16.92
CA ARG A 118 4.19 7.95 -16.40
C ARG A 118 4.41 6.80 -17.38
N ARG A 119 5.68 6.54 -17.73
CA ARG A 119 6.04 5.42 -18.58
C ARG A 119 5.87 4.10 -17.84
N LYS A 120 5.20 3.14 -18.49
CA LYS A 120 4.94 1.81 -17.92
C LYS A 120 6.15 0.88 -18.07
N ASN A 121 6.20 -0.17 -17.25
CA ASN A 121 7.22 -1.23 -17.29
C ASN A 121 8.65 -0.76 -16.99
N LEU A 122 8.79 0.35 -16.28
CA LEU A 122 10.07 0.84 -15.80
C LEU A 122 10.17 0.71 -14.30
N LEU A 123 11.30 0.24 -13.82
CA LEU A 123 11.61 0.11 -12.39
C LEU A 123 12.91 0.89 -12.12
N ALA A 124 12.78 2.02 -11.42
CA ALA A 124 13.91 2.88 -11.12
C ALA A 124 14.69 2.39 -9.90
N PHE A 125 16.00 2.38 -10.01
CA PHE A 125 16.98 2.11 -8.96
C PHE A 125 17.87 3.32 -8.72
N SER A 126 18.74 3.27 -7.70
CA SER A 126 19.67 4.38 -7.43
C SER A 126 20.58 4.70 -8.60
N ASN A 127 21.00 3.68 -9.36
CA ASN A 127 21.98 3.80 -10.43
C ASN A 127 21.40 3.81 -11.85
N GLY A 128 20.08 3.77 -12.01
CA GLY A 128 19.45 3.81 -13.33
C GLY A 128 18.05 3.23 -13.33
N VAL A 129 17.54 2.91 -14.50
CA VAL A 129 16.16 2.45 -14.69
C VAL A 129 16.14 1.16 -15.49
N LEU A 130 15.51 0.12 -14.96
CA LEU A 130 15.32 -1.15 -15.64
C LEU A 130 14.02 -1.14 -16.44
N ASP A 131 14.11 -1.42 -17.73
CA ASP A 131 12.95 -1.79 -18.52
C ASP A 131 12.64 -3.27 -18.26
N THR A 132 11.54 -3.53 -17.56
CA THR A 132 11.18 -4.90 -17.14
C THR A 132 10.72 -5.79 -18.31
N LYS A 133 10.35 -5.21 -19.44
CA LYS A 133 9.97 -5.97 -20.64
C LYS A 133 11.16 -6.40 -21.47
N THR A 134 12.10 -5.49 -21.69
CA THR A 134 13.27 -5.73 -22.56
C THR A 134 14.49 -6.22 -21.79
N GLY A 135 14.54 -5.99 -20.47
CA GLY A 135 15.72 -6.23 -19.63
C GLY A 135 16.82 -5.18 -19.80
N GLU A 136 16.59 -4.14 -20.59
CA GLU A 136 17.55 -3.06 -20.81
C GLU A 136 17.67 -2.18 -19.58
N PHE A 137 18.87 -1.81 -19.20
CA PHE A 137 19.16 -0.91 -18.10
C PHE A 137 19.52 0.47 -18.64
N LEU A 138 18.68 1.46 -18.33
CA LEU A 138 18.68 2.80 -18.90
C LEU A 138 19.19 3.83 -17.89
N PRO A 139 19.73 4.98 -18.33
CA PRO A 139 19.96 6.10 -17.42
C PRO A 139 18.64 6.69 -16.92
N HIS A 140 18.69 7.39 -15.79
CA HIS A 140 17.55 8.20 -15.30
C HIS A 140 17.18 9.26 -16.33
N SER A 141 15.89 9.54 -16.47
CA SER A 141 15.38 10.59 -17.37
C SER A 141 14.11 11.24 -16.79
N PRO A 142 13.99 12.57 -16.85
CA PRO A 142 12.76 13.24 -16.47
C PRO A 142 11.57 12.89 -17.38
N ASP A 143 11.83 12.41 -18.59
CA ASP A 143 10.80 12.07 -19.57
C ASP A 143 10.05 10.77 -19.24
N TYR A 144 10.52 10.00 -18.28
CA TYR A 144 9.83 8.81 -17.80
C TYR A 144 8.71 9.13 -16.81
N TYR A 145 8.71 10.30 -16.23
CA TYR A 145 7.73 10.77 -15.22
C TYR A 145 7.56 9.81 -14.04
N LEU A 146 8.66 9.19 -13.62
CA LEU A 146 8.66 8.33 -12.43
C LEU A 146 8.73 9.20 -11.17
N THR A 147 7.91 8.85 -10.18
CA THR A 147 7.80 9.58 -8.91
C THR A 147 8.46 8.88 -7.73
N SER A 148 9.13 7.76 -8.00
CA SER A 148 9.85 6.97 -6.99
C SER A 148 11.02 6.23 -7.61
N TYR A 149 12.01 5.90 -6.78
CA TYR A 149 13.05 4.93 -7.12
C TYR A 149 13.42 4.10 -5.89
N ILE A 150 13.90 2.90 -6.13
CA ILE A 150 14.38 1.98 -5.11
C ILE A 150 15.82 2.36 -4.76
N ASP A 151 16.10 2.58 -3.47
CA ASP A 151 17.43 2.96 -2.97
C ASP A 151 18.36 1.74 -2.87
N ILE A 152 18.54 1.06 -3.99
CA ILE A 152 19.43 -0.08 -4.20
C ILE A 152 20.07 0.10 -5.58
N ASP A 153 21.36 -0.22 -5.70
CA ASP A 153 22.00 -0.31 -7.00
C ASP A 153 21.61 -1.61 -7.69
N TYR A 154 21.02 -1.51 -8.88
CA TYR A 154 20.71 -2.67 -9.69
C TYR A 154 22.00 -3.35 -10.18
N SER A 155 22.09 -4.66 -10.00
CA SER A 155 23.20 -5.47 -10.51
C SER A 155 22.79 -6.16 -11.82
N GLU A 156 23.59 -5.99 -12.85
CA GLU A 156 23.38 -6.66 -14.15
C GLU A 156 23.74 -8.15 -14.08
N THR A 157 24.42 -8.58 -13.02
CA THR A 157 24.81 -9.98 -12.79
C THR A 157 24.19 -10.52 -11.50
N PRO A 158 23.85 -11.82 -11.44
CA PRO A 158 23.40 -12.46 -10.22
C PRO A 158 24.43 -12.38 -9.10
N ILE A 159 23.96 -12.21 -7.87
CA ILE A 159 24.75 -12.17 -6.65
C ILE A 159 24.19 -13.20 -5.68
N LEU A 160 25.06 -13.93 -4.98
CA LEU A 160 24.63 -14.91 -3.98
C LEU A 160 23.96 -14.24 -2.79
N THR A 161 22.92 -14.88 -2.27
CA THR A 161 22.11 -14.41 -1.15
C THR A 161 21.99 -15.47 -0.05
N PRO A 162 23.11 -15.88 0.59
CA PRO A 162 23.09 -17.01 1.52
C PRO A 162 22.24 -16.76 2.76
N ASN A 163 22.23 -15.56 3.30
CA ASN A 163 21.42 -15.23 4.48
C ASN A 163 19.93 -15.15 4.15
N PHE A 164 19.58 -14.59 3.00
CA PHE A 164 18.20 -14.57 2.52
C PHE A 164 17.68 -15.99 2.25
N ASP A 165 18.47 -16.82 1.60
CA ASP A 165 18.10 -18.21 1.29
C ASP A 165 17.82 -19.00 2.57
N LYS A 166 18.64 -18.84 3.59
CA LYS A 166 18.48 -19.44 4.91
C LYS A 166 17.20 -18.98 5.61
N TRP A 167 16.92 -17.67 5.57
CA TRP A 167 15.70 -17.11 6.12
C TRP A 167 14.46 -17.66 5.40
N LEU A 168 14.51 -17.71 4.08
CA LEU A 168 13.40 -18.22 3.25
C LEU A 168 13.09 -19.69 3.57
N ASP A 169 14.11 -20.52 3.69
CA ASP A 169 13.97 -21.92 4.07
C ASP A 169 13.30 -22.07 5.45
N TRP A 170 13.68 -21.22 6.39
CA TRP A 170 13.09 -21.22 7.73
C TRP A 170 11.61 -20.83 7.70
N VAL A 171 11.25 -19.69 7.13
CA VAL A 171 9.86 -19.19 7.14
C VAL A 171 8.92 -19.99 6.27
N SER A 172 9.44 -20.67 5.25
CA SER A 172 8.66 -21.59 4.42
C SER A 172 8.53 -23.00 5.00
N GLY A 173 9.27 -23.33 6.08
CA GLY A 173 9.35 -24.66 6.64
C GLY A 173 9.93 -25.69 5.68
N ASN A 174 10.88 -25.26 4.82
CA ASN A 174 11.49 -26.03 3.73
C ASN A 174 10.49 -26.54 2.68
N ASP A 175 9.31 -25.93 2.61
CA ASP A 175 8.33 -26.18 1.56
C ASP A 175 8.66 -25.29 0.34
N GLU A 176 9.11 -25.89 -0.74
CA GLU A 176 9.51 -25.17 -1.94
C GLU A 176 8.36 -24.36 -2.55
N ARG A 177 7.14 -24.87 -2.49
CA ARG A 177 5.96 -24.16 -3.03
C ARG A 177 5.65 -22.93 -2.21
N LYS A 178 5.67 -23.04 -0.88
CA LYS A 178 5.48 -21.91 0.02
C LYS A 178 6.59 -20.89 -0.13
N ALA A 179 7.85 -21.32 -0.26
CA ALA A 179 8.99 -20.44 -0.51
C ALA A 179 8.77 -19.63 -1.80
N LYS A 180 8.34 -20.26 -2.88
CA LYS A 180 8.06 -19.58 -4.14
C LYS A 180 6.90 -18.59 -4.03
N ARG A 181 5.87 -18.91 -3.24
CA ARG A 181 4.76 -17.98 -2.94
C ARG A 181 5.21 -16.79 -2.11
N ILE A 182 6.15 -16.97 -1.19
CA ILE A 182 6.75 -15.87 -0.42
C ILE A 182 7.58 -14.97 -1.36
N LEU A 183 8.37 -15.54 -2.25
CA LEU A 183 9.09 -14.79 -3.28
C LEU A 183 8.12 -13.98 -4.16
N ALA A 184 6.97 -14.54 -4.51
CA ALA A 184 5.94 -13.83 -5.27
C ALA A 184 5.41 -12.59 -4.53
N ALA A 185 5.23 -12.67 -3.20
CA ALA A 185 4.84 -11.53 -2.38
C ALA A 185 5.91 -10.42 -2.39
N LEU A 186 7.16 -10.79 -2.21
CA LEU A 186 8.28 -9.84 -2.27
C LEU A 186 8.45 -9.24 -3.67
N TYR A 187 8.22 -10.02 -4.73
CA TYR A 187 8.21 -9.53 -6.11
C TYR A 187 7.10 -8.49 -6.33
N MET A 188 5.89 -8.73 -5.82
CA MET A 188 4.79 -7.76 -5.91
C MET A 188 5.17 -6.42 -5.25
N VAL A 189 5.81 -6.48 -4.09
CA VAL A 189 6.32 -5.29 -3.36
C VAL A 189 7.40 -4.58 -4.17
N LEU A 190 8.41 -5.31 -4.63
CA LEU A 190 9.52 -4.76 -5.42
C LEU A 190 9.04 -4.02 -6.66
N THR A 191 8.13 -4.62 -7.41
CA THR A 191 7.63 -4.09 -8.68
C THR A 191 6.47 -3.13 -8.53
N ASN A 192 6.01 -2.90 -7.30
CA ASN A 192 4.82 -2.11 -7.01
C ASN A 192 3.61 -2.52 -7.88
N SER A 193 3.31 -3.80 -7.88
CA SER A 193 2.22 -4.36 -8.68
C SER A 193 0.85 -4.14 -8.00
N TYR A 194 0.56 -2.89 -7.70
CA TYR A 194 -0.70 -2.46 -7.04
C TYR A 194 -1.94 -2.75 -7.89
N ASP A 195 -1.78 -2.81 -9.21
CA ASP A 195 -2.85 -3.11 -10.17
C ASP A 195 -3.34 -4.56 -10.11
N TRP A 196 -2.64 -5.43 -9.39
CA TRP A 196 -3.13 -6.79 -9.11
C TRP A 196 -4.30 -6.78 -8.12
N GLN A 197 -4.52 -5.68 -7.43
CA GLN A 197 -5.60 -5.50 -6.47
C GLN A 197 -5.55 -6.52 -5.32
N LEU A 198 -4.35 -6.80 -4.84
CA LEU A 198 -4.08 -7.70 -3.73
C LEU A 198 -3.36 -6.93 -2.62
N PHE A 199 -3.58 -7.34 -1.37
CA PHE A 199 -2.79 -6.89 -0.25
C PHE A 199 -2.28 -8.05 0.59
N LEU A 200 -1.21 -7.81 1.34
CA LEU A 200 -0.53 -8.84 2.12
C LEU A 200 -0.87 -8.72 3.60
N GLU A 201 -1.13 -9.85 4.23
CA GLU A 201 -1.19 -9.98 5.69
C GLU A 201 -0.24 -11.09 6.12
N ILE A 202 0.76 -10.72 6.92
CA ILE A 202 1.74 -11.67 7.46
C ILE A 202 1.40 -11.91 8.91
N THR A 203 1.11 -13.16 9.25
CA THR A 203 0.78 -13.57 10.62
C THR A 203 1.80 -14.54 11.17
N GLY A 204 1.86 -14.68 12.48
CA GLY A 204 2.75 -15.62 13.15
C GLY A 204 3.04 -15.19 14.57
N VAL A 205 3.62 -16.10 15.34
CA VAL A 205 4.04 -15.83 16.71
C VAL A 205 5.26 -14.87 16.73
N GLY A 206 5.51 -14.25 17.87
CA GLY A 206 6.71 -13.44 18.07
C GLY A 206 7.97 -14.25 17.77
N GLY A 207 8.95 -13.64 17.08
CA GLY A 207 10.19 -14.30 16.69
C GLY A 207 10.07 -15.29 15.53
N SER A 208 8.99 -15.27 14.78
CA SER A 208 8.74 -16.19 13.66
C SER A 208 9.32 -15.77 12.31
N GLY A 209 9.91 -14.57 12.24
CA GLY A 209 10.44 -14.00 10.99
C GLY A 209 9.54 -12.95 10.35
N LYS A 210 8.41 -12.58 10.94
CA LYS A 210 7.53 -11.51 10.45
C LYS A 210 8.24 -10.15 10.34
N SER A 211 8.99 -9.78 11.37
CA SER A 211 9.74 -8.52 11.39
C SER A 211 10.80 -8.47 10.29
N ILE A 212 11.42 -9.60 9.98
CA ILE A 212 12.38 -9.70 8.87
C ILE A 212 11.68 -9.54 7.54
N PHE A 213 10.51 -10.14 7.36
CA PHE A 213 9.71 -9.90 6.15
C PHE A 213 9.40 -8.41 5.97
N ASN A 214 9.04 -7.71 7.04
CA ASN A 214 8.82 -6.26 7.00
C ASN A 214 10.06 -5.49 6.58
N GLU A 215 11.21 -5.80 7.16
CA GLU A 215 12.47 -5.14 6.81
C GLU A 215 12.84 -5.41 5.35
N LEU A 216 12.64 -6.63 4.86
CA LEU A 216 12.84 -6.97 3.45
C LEU A 216 11.91 -6.18 2.53
N ALA A 217 10.63 -6.10 2.84
CA ALA A 217 9.67 -5.35 2.06
C ALA A 217 10.03 -3.85 2.00
N LYS A 218 10.36 -3.26 3.13
CA LYS A 218 10.80 -1.85 3.21
C LYS A 218 12.11 -1.60 2.45
N MET A 219 13.05 -2.52 2.54
CA MET A 219 14.31 -2.47 1.80
C MET A 219 14.09 -2.48 0.28
N LEU A 220 13.20 -3.36 -0.20
CA LEU A 220 12.90 -3.51 -1.62
C LEU A 220 12.23 -2.29 -2.25
N VAL A 221 11.63 -1.41 -1.46
CA VAL A 221 11.04 -0.17 -1.97
C VAL A 221 11.80 1.08 -1.53
N GLY A 222 12.52 1.02 -0.42
CA GLY A 222 13.19 2.17 0.20
C GLY A 222 12.32 2.90 1.21
N ALA A 223 12.97 3.48 2.24
CA ALA A 223 12.30 4.17 3.33
C ALA A 223 11.44 5.36 2.85
N ASP A 224 11.92 6.12 1.89
CA ASP A 224 11.22 7.29 1.33
C ASP A 224 9.94 6.90 0.59
N ASN A 225 9.82 5.65 0.14
CA ASN A 225 8.67 5.14 -0.59
C ASN A 225 7.69 4.36 0.30
N THR A 226 7.97 4.27 1.58
CA THR A 226 7.16 3.54 2.56
C THR A 226 6.43 4.50 3.48
N ALA A 227 5.13 4.28 3.68
CA ALA A 227 4.35 4.98 4.69
C ALA A 227 3.78 3.99 5.70
N SER A 228 3.87 4.34 6.98
CA SER A 228 3.23 3.59 8.07
C SER A 228 1.94 4.28 8.47
N ILE A 229 0.86 3.53 8.53
CA ILE A 229 -0.45 4.03 8.92
C ILE A 229 -1.28 2.87 9.49
N THR A 230 -2.05 3.11 10.55
CA THR A 230 -3.00 2.11 11.04
C THR A 230 -4.28 2.11 10.20
N LEU A 231 -5.02 1.00 10.22
CA LEU A 231 -6.31 0.92 9.53
C LEU A 231 -7.29 1.97 10.06
N LYS A 232 -7.25 2.27 11.35
CA LYS A 232 -8.09 3.30 11.96
C LYS A 232 -7.69 4.71 11.54
N GLU A 233 -6.39 5.01 11.49
CA GLU A 233 -5.90 6.29 10.98
C GLU A 233 -6.27 6.48 9.51
N LEU A 234 -6.28 5.41 8.72
CA LEU A 234 -6.67 5.44 7.33
C LEU A 234 -8.12 5.92 7.13
N GLU A 235 -8.99 5.72 8.10
CA GLU A 235 -10.37 6.22 8.10
C GLU A 235 -10.45 7.76 8.23
N ASN A 236 -9.37 8.41 8.68
CA ASN A 236 -9.32 9.86 8.87
C ASN A 236 -8.59 10.55 7.72
N ILE A 237 -9.30 11.40 6.99
CA ILE A 237 -8.77 12.15 5.86
C ILE A 237 -7.48 12.92 6.17
N ASN A 238 -7.34 13.40 7.42
CA ASN A 238 -6.18 14.19 7.84
C ASN A 238 -4.88 13.39 7.95
N HIS A 239 -4.96 12.05 7.99
CA HIS A 239 -3.79 11.17 8.04
C HIS A 239 -3.32 10.68 6.67
N ARG A 240 -4.05 10.95 5.59
CA ARG A 240 -3.82 10.35 4.26
C ARG A 240 -2.79 11.07 3.41
N ALA A 241 -2.44 12.32 3.74
CA ALA A 241 -1.47 13.09 2.95
C ALA A 241 -0.11 12.39 2.80
N LYS A 242 0.32 11.68 3.83
CA LYS A 242 1.59 10.93 3.82
C LYS A 242 1.62 9.73 2.86
N LEU A 243 0.47 9.35 2.28
CA LEU A 243 0.37 8.23 1.34
C LEU A 243 0.67 8.64 -0.11
N ILE A 244 0.68 9.95 -0.40
CA ILE A 244 0.91 10.45 -1.76
C ILE A 244 2.28 9.98 -2.25
N ASP A 245 2.30 9.37 -3.45
CA ASP A 245 3.48 8.82 -4.13
C ASP A 245 4.24 7.73 -3.36
N LYS A 246 3.65 7.17 -2.33
CA LYS A 246 4.22 5.99 -1.69
C LYS A 246 3.90 4.73 -2.50
N THR A 247 4.83 3.78 -2.48
CA THR A 247 4.68 2.50 -3.18
C THR A 247 4.42 1.34 -2.23
N LEU A 248 4.68 1.53 -0.93
CA LEU A 248 4.36 0.58 0.12
C LEU A 248 3.67 1.28 1.28
N ILE A 249 2.50 0.79 1.63
CA ILE A 249 1.77 1.20 2.83
C ILE A 249 1.83 0.04 3.82
N TYR A 250 2.28 0.33 5.03
CA TYR A 250 2.51 -0.67 6.05
C TYR A 250 1.73 -0.36 7.32
N SER A 251 1.09 -1.39 7.89
CA SER A 251 0.45 -1.35 9.20
C SER A 251 0.93 -2.51 10.06
N SER A 252 1.20 -2.27 11.34
CA SER A 252 1.53 -3.31 12.32
C SER A 252 0.45 -3.44 13.38
N ASP A 253 0.32 -4.64 13.94
CA ASP A 253 -0.53 -4.91 15.11
C ASP A 253 -2.00 -4.52 14.92
N GLN A 254 -2.59 -4.96 13.79
CA GLN A 254 -3.97 -4.65 13.41
C GLN A 254 -4.99 -5.71 13.85
N GLU A 255 -4.62 -6.68 14.66
CA GLU A 255 -5.47 -7.78 15.13
C GLU A 255 -6.69 -7.31 15.92
N ASN A 256 -6.64 -6.13 16.52
CA ASN A 256 -7.75 -5.54 17.28
C ASN A 256 -8.58 -4.55 16.46
N TYR A 257 -8.31 -4.41 15.15
CA TYR A 257 -9.09 -3.55 14.29
C TYR A 257 -10.54 -4.03 14.21
N ILE A 258 -11.48 -3.07 14.32
CA ILE A 258 -12.91 -3.28 14.15
C ILE A 258 -13.41 -2.30 13.10
N GLY A 259 -13.76 -2.78 11.92
CA GLY A 259 -14.24 -1.95 10.81
C GLY A 259 -14.49 -2.77 9.55
N ASP A 260 -14.99 -2.13 8.52
CA ASP A 260 -15.29 -2.78 7.24
C ASP A 260 -14.15 -2.73 6.23
N GLY A 261 -13.08 -1.99 6.53
CA GLY A 261 -11.94 -1.83 5.64
C GLY A 261 -12.26 -1.07 4.34
N ALA A 262 -13.23 -0.16 4.36
CA ALA A 262 -13.67 0.55 3.15
C ALA A 262 -12.54 1.29 2.45
N GLU A 263 -11.68 1.98 3.17
CA GLU A 263 -10.54 2.73 2.64
C GLU A 263 -9.48 1.78 2.07
N LEU A 264 -9.23 0.67 2.74
CA LEU A 264 -8.32 -0.36 2.25
C LEU A 264 -8.85 -0.98 0.95
N ARG A 265 -10.15 -1.24 0.86
CA ARG A 265 -10.78 -1.70 -0.38
C ARG A 265 -10.63 -0.68 -1.50
N ALA A 266 -10.83 0.60 -1.22
CA ALA A 266 -10.70 1.67 -2.20
C ALA A 266 -9.25 1.74 -2.73
N ILE A 267 -8.25 1.76 -1.85
CA ILE A 267 -6.84 1.80 -2.23
C ILE A 267 -6.46 0.59 -3.07
N THR A 268 -6.76 -0.61 -2.60
CA THR A 268 -6.40 -1.86 -3.29
C THR A 268 -7.23 -2.09 -4.54
N GLY A 269 -8.43 -1.53 -4.62
CA GLY A 269 -9.28 -1.59 -5.81
C GLY A 269 -8.95 -0.58 -6.90
N GLY A 270 -8.04 0.37 -6.62
CA GLY A 270 -7.71 1.44 -7.57
C GLY A 270 -8.69 2.60 -7.59
N ASP A 271 -9.58 2.67 -6.60
CA ASP A 271 -10.52 3.77 -6.44
C ASP A 271 -9.84 5.00 -5.86
N THR A 272 -10.45 6.16 -6.08
CA THR A 272 -9.98 7.39 -5.45
C THR A 272 -10.32 7.44 -3.98
N ILE A 273 -9.47 8.08 -3.20
CA ILE A 273 -9.74 8.47 -1.82
C ILE A 273 -9.51 9.97 -1.65
N SER A 274 -10.25 10.56 -0.73
CA SER A 274 -10.07 11.97 -0.39
C SER A 274 -8.85 12.15 0.49
N VAL A 275 -8.02 13.14 0.15
CA VAL A 275 -6.81 13.51 0.86
C VAL A 275 -6.87 14.99 1.21
N ARG A 276 -6.37 15.36 2.38
CA ARG A 276 -6.26 16.76 2.78
C ARG A 276 -4.79 17.12 3.05
N LEU A 277 -4.30 18.08 2.29
CA LEU A 277 -3.02 18.76 2.55
C LEU A 277 -3.25 19.98 3.45
N LEU A 278 -2.23 20.33 4.24
CA LEU A 278 -2.28 21.50 5.11
C LEU A 278 -2.58 22.77 4.30
N TYR A 279 -3.55 23.56 4.74
CA TYR A 279 -4.00 24.81 4.12
C TYR A 279 -4.57 24.66 2.70
N ARG A 280 -4.98 23.47 2.32
CA ARG A 280 -5.69 23.21 1.07
C ARG A 280 -7.05 22.56 1.30
N ASP A 281 -7.94 22.73 0.32
CA ASP A 281 -9.18 21.97 0.28
C ASP A 281 -8.91 20.50 0.02
N PRO A 282 -9.74 19.58 0.52
CA PRO A 282 -9.64 18.17 0.19
C PRO A 282 -9.74 17.93 -1.32
N PHE A 283 -9.00 16.94 -1.80
CA PHE A 283 -9.09 16.49 -3.18
C PHE A 283 -9.05 14.97 -3.25
N ASP A 284 -9.55 14.42 -4.34
CA ASP A 284 -9.55 12.98 -4.57
C ASP A 284 -8.36 12.56 -5.40
N THR A 285 -7.70 11.50 -4.98
CA THR A 285 -6.56 10.92 -5.69
C THR A 285 -6.53 9.41 -5.53
N THR A 286 -5.87 8.72 -6.43
CA THR A 286 -5.57 7.29 -6.28
C THR A 286 -4.23 7.11 -5.56
N ILE A 287 -4.16 6.10 -4.71
CA ILE A 287 -2.92 5.70 -4.05
C ILE A 287 -2.43 4.40 -4.70
N ASN A 288 -1.39 4.52 -5.49
CA ASN A 288 -0.83 3.43 -6.30
C ASN A 288 0.28 2.71 -5.50
N ALA A 289 -0.13 2.04 -4.43
CA ALA A 289 0.77 1.37 -3.52
C ALA A 289 0.29 -0.04 -3.19
N VAL A 290 1.24 -0.91 -2.88
CA VAL A 290 0.96 -2.20 -2.26
C VAL A 290 0.73 -1.98 -0.77
N TYR A 291 -0.34 -2.54 -0.24
CA TYR A 291 -0.64 -2.52 1.20
C TYR A 291 -0.18 -3.83 1.85
N MET A 292 0.44 -3.71 3.01
CA MET A 292 0.91 -4.83 3.81
C MET A 292 0.62 -4.59 5.29
N MET A 293 0.18 -5.62 6.00
CA MET A 293 0.11 -5.60 7.46
C MET A 293 0.77 -6.84 8.06
N THR A 294 1.28 -6.70 9.27
CA THR A 294 1.82 -7.80 10.07
C THR A 294 1.14 -7.85 11.42
N ASN A 295 0.66 -9.02 11.77
CA ASN A 295 -0.14 -9.25 12.96
C ASN A 295 0.28 -10.57 13.64
N ASN A 296 0.09 -10.67 14.95
CA ASN A 296 0.20 -11.96 15.62
C ASN A 296 -0.97 -12.86 15.26
N LYS A 297 -2.16 -12.27 15.17
CA LYS A 297 -3.39 -12.92 14.70
C LYS A 297 -3.96 -12.14 13.53
N SER A 298 -4.70 -12.82 12.66
CA SER A 298 -5.39 -12.19 11.54
C SER A 298 -6.36 -11.10 11.99
N ALA A 299 -6.38 -9.98 11.29
CA ALA A 299 -7.38 -8.94 11.48
C ALA A 299 -8.77 -9.44 11.07
N THR A 300 -9.82 -8.91 11.71
CA THR A 300 -11.20 -9.23 11.38
C THR A 300 -11.88 -8.02 10.75
N PHE A 301 -12.43 -8.22 9.56
CA PHE A 301 -13.16 -7.18 8.83
C PHE A 301 -14.66 -7.47 8.85
N LYS A 302 -15.46 -6.46 9.20
CA LYS A 302 -16.92 -6.52 9.13
C LYS A 302 -17.37 -6.30 7.68
N GLU A 303 -17.36 -7.35 6.90
CA GLU A 303 -17.61 -7.30 5.48
C GLU A 303 -18.65 -8.33 5.06
N HIS A 304 -19.52 -7.96 4.12
CA HIS A 304 -20.62 -8.81 3.65
C HIS A 304 -20.55 -9.16 2.15
N ASN A 305 -19.68 -8.49 1.37
CA ASN A 305 -19.66 -8.61 -0.09
C ASN A 305 -18.38 -9.26 -0.67
N GLY A 306 -17.45 -9.67 0.17
CA GLY A 306 -16.20 -10.31 -0.26
C GLY A 306 -15.14 -9.37 -0.83
N GLY A 307 -15.33 -8.06 -0.72
CA GLY A 307 -14.38 -7.07 -1.26
C GLY A 307 -13.01 -7.13 -0.62
N ILE A 308 -12.91 -7.41 0.68
CA ILE A 308 -11.64 -7.65 1.37
C ILE A 308 -11.12 -9.07 1.07
N ALA A 309 -11.98 -10.08 1.20
CA ALA A 309 -11.57 -11.48 1.08
C ALA A 309 -10.88 -11.80 -0.27
N ARG A 310 -11.43 -11.29 -1.37
CA ARG A 310 -10.85 -11.51 -2.71
C ARG A 310 -9.51 -10.82 -2.96
N ARG A 311 -9.14 -9.85 -2.10
CA ARG A 311 -7.88 -9.08 -2.22
C ARG A 311 -6.82 -9.50 -1.21
N ARG A 312 -7.20 -10.29 -0.22
CA ARG A 312 -6.41 -10.60 0.97
C ARG A 312 -5.56 -11.84 0.77
N VAL A 313 -4.24 -11.68 0.84
CA VAL A 313 -3.28 -12.78 0.75
C VAL A 313 -2.60 -12.93 2.11
N ILE A 314 -2.89 -14.02 2.82
CA ILE A 314 -2.37 -14.28 4.16
C ILE A 314 -1.23 -15.28 4.08
N TYR A 315 -0.10 -14.93 4.68
CA TYR A 315 1.02 -15.83 4.96
C TYR A 315 1.12 -16.07 6.46
N HIS A 316 1.38 -17.29 6.86
CA HIS A 316 1.55 -17.63 8.27
C HIS A 316 2.94 -18.21 8.53
N PHE A 317 3.68 -17.59 9.46
CA PHE A 317 4.98 -18.05 9.92
C PHE A 317 4.81 -18.71 11.28
N ASN A 318 4.82 -20.04 11.30
CA ASN A 318 4.42 -20.86 12.45
C ASN A 318 5.57 -21.31 13.34
N LYS A 319 6.83 -21.01 12.99
CA LYS A 319 8.00 -21.43 13.74
C LYS A 319 8.70 -20.23 14.36
N ALA A 320 8.72 -20.15 15.69
CA ALA A 320 9.58 -19.20 16.39
C ALA A 320 11.04 -19.63 16.30
N VAL A 321 11.95 -18.68 16.06
CA VAL A 321 13.37 -18.93 16.11
C VAL A 321 13.75 -19.16 17.58
N PRO A 322 14.42 -20.28 17.93
CA PRO A 322 14.94 -20.49 19.29
C PRO A 322 15.85 -19.34 19.71
N GLU A 323 15.76 -18.92 20.97
CA GLU A 323 16.53 -17.79 21.50
C GLU A 323 18.04 -17.92 21.24
N SER A 324 18.56 -19.15 21.36
CA SER A 324 19.96 -19.46 21.06
C SER A 324 20.37 -19.30 19.59
N MET A 325 19.43 -19.24 18.68
CA MET A 325 19.64 -19.14 17.22
C MET A 325 19.31 -17.74 16.67
N ILE A 326 18.87 -16.81 17.50
CA ILE A 326 18.53 -15.44 17.08
C ILE A 326 19.81 -14.73 16.64
N ASP A 327 19.83 -14.28 15.38
CA ASP A 327 20.89 -13.45 14.82
C ASP A 327 20.47 -11.99 14.86
N THR A 328 21.01 -11.22 15.78
CA THR A 328 20.72 -9.79 15.95
C THR A 328 21.25 -8.93 14.79
N LYS A 329 22.13 -9.48 13.95
CA LYS A 329 22.72 -8.81 12.79
C LYS A 329 22.10 -9.27 11.46
N LEU A 330 21.03 -10.05 11.50
CA LEU A 330 20.44 -10.61 10.28
C LEU A 330 19.96 -9.51 9.32
N VAL A 331 19.34 -8.44 9.82
CA VAL A 331 18.90 -7.31 9.00
C VAL A 331 20.06 -6.69 8.24
N ASP A 332 21.19 -6.44 8.90
CA ASP A 332 22.39 -5.87 8.27
C ASP A 332 22.95 -6.81 7.19
N LYS A 333 22.96 -8.12 7.44
CA LYS A 333 23.38 -9.14 6.47
C LYS A 333 22.47 -9.14 5.25
N LEU A 334 21.16 -9.06 5.44
CA LEU A 334 20.19 -9.00 4.36
C LEU A 334 20.30 -7.70 3.56
N LEU A 335 20.54 -6.58 4.20
CA LEU A 335 20.82 -5.30 3.54
C LEU A 335 22.03 -5.39 2.63
N SER A 336 23.09 -6.09 3.05
CA SER A 336 24.27 -6.32 2.20
C SER A 336 24.00 -7.22 1.00
N GLU A 337 22.93 -8.04 1.05
CA GLU A 337 22.49 -8.91 -0.05
C GLU A 337 21.40 -8.29 -0.93
N SER A 338 21.05 -7.03 -0.70
CA SER A 338 19.88 -6.38 -1.33
C SER A 338 19.89 -6.47 -2.87
N ALA A 339 21.02 -6.18 -3.50
CA ALA A 339 21.14 -6.27 -4.97
C ALA A 339 20.95 -7.71 -5.47
N GLY A 340 21.45 -8.69 -4.73
CA GLY A 340 21.28 -10.12 -5.04
C GLY A 340 19.82 -10.56 -4.88
N ILE A 341 19.13 -10.10 -3.84
CA ILE A 341 17.71 -10.39 -3.61
C ILE A 341 16.85 -9.81 -4.74
N VAL A 342 17.10 -8.57 -5.15
CA VAL A 342 16.42 -7.96 -6.29
C VAL A 342 16.59 -8.81 -7.56
N ARG A 343 17.83 -9.21 -7.87
CA ARG A 343 18.11 -10.07 -9.03
C ARG A 343 17.41 -11.43 -8.95
N LEU A 344 17.41 -12.04 -7.77
CA LEU A 344 16.74 -13.31 -7.53
C LEU A 344 15.24 -13.21 -7.83
N LEU A 345 14.59 -12.16 -7.35
CA LEU A 345 13.16 -11.94 -7.58
C LEU A 345 12.84 -11.70 -9.06
N LEU A 346 13.61 -10.85 -9.72
CA LEU A 346 13.44 -10.56 -11.15
C LEU A 346 13.72 -11.77 -12.03
N ASP A 347 14.75 -12.56 -11.71
CA ASP A 347 15.10 -13.78 -12.46
C ASP A 347 14.10 -14.92 -12.22
N THR A 348 13.54 -15.00 -11.01
CA THR A 348 12.52 -16.02 -10.68
C THR A 348 11.23 -15.77 -11.43
N PHE A 349 10.81 -14.51 -11.55
CA PHE A 349 9.55 -14.11 -12.17
C PHE A 349 9.78 -13.25 -13.40
N LYS A 350 10.30 -13.85 -14.49
CA LYS A 350 10.42 -13.18 -15.79
C LYS A 350 9.06 -12.84 -16.38
N ASP A 351 8.05 -13.67 -16.11
CA ASP A 351 6.65 -13.40 -16.39
C ASP A 351 5.93 -12.99 -15.09
N PRO A 352 5.49 -11.72 -14.96
CA PRO A 352 4.76 -11.26 -13.77
C PRO A 352 3.49 -12.06 -13.47
N LYS A 353 2.86 -12.66 -14.47
CA LYS A 353 1.67 -13.49 -14.33
C LYS A 353 1.91 -14.73 -13.46
N GLU A 354 3.12 -15.26 -13.48
CA GLU A 354 3.51 -16.39 -12.62
C GLU A 354 3.48 -16.02 -11.14
N ALA A 355 4.04 -14.85 -10.81
CA ALA A 355 4.02 -14.35 -9.44
C ALA A 355 2.59 -14.08 -8.97
N ARG A 356 1.77 -13.44 -9.80
CA ARG A 356 0.35 -13.19 -9.48
C ARG A 356 -0.42 -14.48 -9.24
N ALA A 357 -0.23 -15.49 -10.08
CA ALA A 357 -0.88 -16.80 -9.93
C ALA A 357 -0.52 -17.46 -8.59
N LEU A 358 0.74 -17.35 -8.15
CA LEU A 358 1.18 -17.86 -6.86
C LEU A 358 0.56 -17.12 -5.67
N LEU A 359 0.35 -15.82 -5.79
CA LEU A 359 -0.36 -15.03 -4.78
C LEU A 359 -1.83 -15.45 -4.67
N LEU A 360 -2.49 -15.68 -5.80
CA LEU A 360 -3.86 -16.18 -5.82
C LEU A 360 -3.94 -17.59 -5.22
N GLU A 361 -2.96 -18.43 -5.48
CA GLU A 361 -2.84 -19.76 -4.85
C GLU A 361 -2.69 -19.64 -3.33
N GLN A 362 -1.85 -18.72 -2.84
CA GLN A 362 -1.70 -18.48 -1.39
C GLN A 362 -2.99 -17.94 -0.78
N ARG A 363 -3.69 -17.04 -1.45
CA ARG A 363 -4.98 -16.51 -0.99
C ARG A 363 -5.98 -17.65 -0.72
N GLU A 364 -6.00 -18.65 -1.58
CA GLU A 364 -6.92 -19.79 -1.51
C GLU A 364 -6.37 -20.97 -0.73
N SER A 365 -5.23 -20.85 -0.05
CA SER A 365 -4.59 -21.93 0.68
C SER A 365 -5.33 -22.31 1.97
N MET A 366 -5.15 -23.55 2.42
CA MET A 366 -5.63 -24.00 3.72
C MET A 366 -4.98 -23.22 4.87
N GLU A 367 -3.70 -22.87 4.74
CA GLU A 367 -2.99 -22.03 5.71
C GLU A 367 -3.72 -20.70 5.94
N ALA A 368 -4.09 -20.01 4.86
CA ALA A 368 -4.82 -18.74 4.94
C ALA A 368 -6.20 -18.91 5.58
N LEU A 369 -6.92 -19.96 5.22
CA LEU A 369 -8.24 -20.26 5.79
C LEU A 369 -8.15 -20.53 7.29
N GLU A 370 -7.21 -21.36 7.73
CA GLU A 370 -7.01 -21.69 9.15
C GLU A 370 -6.67 -20.47 9.99
N VAL A 371 -5.85 -19.58 9.47
CA VAL A 371 -5.53 -18.30 10.13
C VAL A 371 -6.77 -17.43 10.31
N LYS A 372 -7.59 -17.32 9.27
CA LYS A 372 -8.86 -16.56 9.33
C LYS A 372 -9.85 -17.20 10.32
N GLN A 373 -9.95 -18.50 10.35
CA GLN A 373 -10.84 -19.22 11.26
C GLN A 373 -10.50 -18.97 12.74
N LYS A 374 -9.23 -18.84 13.08
CA LYS A 374 -8.78 -18.54 14.44
C LYS A 374 -9.16 -17.13 14.92
N ALA A 375 -9.32 -16.18 13.99
CA ALA A 375 -9.63 -14.79 14.30
C ALA A 375 -11.11 -14.45 14.09
N ASP A 376 -11.78 -15.10 13.17
CA ASP A 376 -13.18 -14.85 12.78
C ASP A 376 -14.07 -16.01 13.22
N HIS A 377 -14.91 -15.74 14.23
CA HIS A 377 -15.79 -16.75 14.79
C HIS A 377 -16.83 -17.29 13.80
N ILE A 378 -17.26 -16.51 12.83
CA ILE A 378 -18.17 -17.00 11.78
C ILE A 378 -17.48 -18.02 10.89
N LEU A 379 -16.24 -17.78 10.50
CA LEU A 379 -15.44 -18.73 9.73
C LEU A 379 -15.16 -20.00 10.54
N ASP A 380 -14.84 -19.85 11.82
CA ASP A 380 -14.68 -20.98 12.72
C ASP A 380 -15.97 -21.80 12.85
N PHE A 381 -17.10 -21.13 13.03
CA PHE A 381 -18.42 -21.78 13.01
C PHE A 381 -18.67 -22.56 11.71
N CYS A 382 -18.35 -21.96 10.56
CA CYS A 382 -18.57 -22.57 9.24
C CYS A 382 -17.80 -23.88 9.02
N ARG A 383 -16.66 -24.11 9.69
CA ARG A 383 -15.89 -25.35 9.47
C ARG A 383 -16.60 -26.61 9.92
N HIS A 384 -17.68 -26.51 10.69
CA HIS A 384 -18.49 -27.63 11.18
C HIS A 384 -19.60 -28.05 10.23
N PHE A 385 -19.81 -27.30 9.15
CA PHE A 385 -20.92 -27.48 8.21
C PHE A 385 -20.45 -27.65 6.78
N THR A 386 -21.35 -28.09 5.95
CA THR A 386 -21.19 -28.13 4.49
C THR A 386 -22.50 -27.77 3.81
N ALA A 387 -22.44 -27.36 2.55
CA ALA A 387 -23.61 -27.16 1.71
C ALA A 387 -23.74 -28.34 0.73
N ARG A 388 -24.95 -28.90 0.62
CA ARG A 388 -25.29 -29.91 -0.38
C ARG A 388 -26.21 -29.33 -1.44
N GLU A 389 -26.39 -30.05 -2.54
CA GLU A 389 -27.35 -29.67 -3.58
C GLU A 389 -28.79 -29.71 -3.06
N GLU A 390 -29.09 -30.67 -2.24
CA GLU A 390 -30.42 -30.90 -1.68
C GLU A 390 -30.78 -29.85 -0.62
N LEU A 391 -31.96 -29.25 -0.76
CA LEU A 391 -32.53 -28.28 0.20
C LEU A 391 -33.33 -29.00 1.29
N ASN A 392 -32.67 -29.82 2.07
CA ASN A 392 -33.25 -30.59 3.16
C ASN A 392 -32.33 -30.62 4.40
N GLY A 393 -31.54 -29.58 4.59
CA GLY A 393 -30.64 -29.41 5.72
C GLY A 393 -31.30 -28.74 6.92
N LEU A 394 -30.50 -28.04 7.68
CA LEU A 394 -30.98 -27.32 8.86
C LEU A 394 -32.02 -26.26 8.47
N TYR A 395 -33.04 -26.07 9.31
CA TYR A 395 -33.93 -24.92 9.21
C TYR A 395 -33.17 -23.64 9.59
N MET A 396 -33.55 -22.50 9.01
CA MET A 396 -32.89 -21.24 9.35
C MET A 396 -33.11 -20.85 10.81
N GLY A 397 -34.35 -20.90 11.28
CA GLY A 397 -34.68 -20.55 12.67
C GLY A 397 -34.65 -19.06 12.99
N ASN A 398 -34.95 -18.74 14.23
CA ASN A 398 -34.86 -17.41 14.80
C ASN A 398 -34.39 -17.45 16.27
N ALA A 399 -34.11 -16.29 16.87
CA ALA A 399 -33.60 -16.18 18.25
C ALA A 399 -34.60 -16.64 19.33
N ARG A 400 -35.87 -16.77 18.99
CA ARG A 400 -36.94 -17.11 19.94
C ARG A 400 -37.35 -18.59 19.91
N ALA A 401 -36.60 -19.42 19.20
CA ALA A 401 -36.88 -20.86 19.14
C ALA A 401 -36.59 -21.50 20.50
N GLN A 402 -37.58 -21.57 21.38
CA GLN A 402 -37.53 -22.30 22.64
C GLN A 402 -37.82 -23.80 22.42
N ILE A 403 -37.10 -24.40 21.49
CA ILE A 403 -37.24 -25.79 21.14
C ILE A 403 -36.06 -26.57 21.80
N LYS A 404 -36.36 -27.68 22.44
CA LYS A 404 -35.34 -28.55 22.99
C LYS A 404 -34.40 -29.04 21.88
N ASN A 405 -33.08 -28.92 22.08
CA ASN A 405 -32.05 -29.24 21.10
C ASN A 405 -32.18 -28.49 19.77
N ALA A 406 -32.59 -27.18 19.81
CA ALA A 406 -32.76 -26.34 18.65
C ALA A 406 -31.42 -26.21 17.85
N GLU A 407 -30.28 -26.28 18.53
CA GLU A 407 -28.93 -26.22 17.92
C GLU A 407 -28.67 -27.37 16.96
N ARG A 408 -29.42 -28.47 17.04
CA ARG A 408 -29.30 -29.61 16.14
C ARG A 408 -30.18 -29.50 14.89
N GLN A 409 -31.15 -28.62 14.91
CA GLN A 409 -32.20 -28.52 13.88
C GLN A 409 -32.21 -27.18 13.15
N TYR A 410 -31.73 -26.11 13.79
CA TYR A 410 -31.82 -24.73 13.26
C TYR A 410 -30.44 -24.10 13.20
N LEU A 411 -30.11 -23.53 12.05
CA LEU A 411 -28.81 -22.93 11.79
C LEU A 411 -28.54 -21.75 12.73
N TYR A 412 -29.49 -20.83 12.89
CA TYR A 412 -29.29 -19.68 13.78
C TYR A 412 -29.22 -20.07 15.27
N ALA A 413 -30.03 -21.05 15.68
CA ALA A 413 -29.91 -21.59 17.04
C ALA A 413 -28.58 -22.30 17.28
N SER A 414 -28.07 -23.01 16.28
CA SER A 414 -26.73 -23.60 16.32
C SER A 414 -25.64 -22.54 16.49
N TYR A 415 -25.75 -21.43 15.78
CA TYR A 415 -24.83 -20.30 15.91
C TYR A 415 -24.87 -19.67 17.32
N LEU A 416 -26.07 -19.45 17.87
CA LEU A 416 -26.22 -18.92 19.24
C LEU A 416 -25.65 -19.88 20.28
N PHE A 417 -25.85 -21.17 20.10
CA PHE A 417 -25.27 -22.19 20.97
C PHE A 417 -23.73 -22.19 20.88
N TYR A 418 -23.17 -22.11 19.67
CA TYR A 418 -21.74 -21.97 19.47
C TYR A 418 -21.19 -20.72 20.17
N CYS A 419 -21.86 -19.57 20.03
CA CYS A 419 -21.45 -18.33 20.69
C CYS A 419 -21.45 -18.46 22.22
N ASP A 420 -22.46 -19.11 22.77
CA ASP A 420 -22.54 -19.37 24.21
C ASP A 420 -21.38 -20.25 24.70
N CYS A 421 -21.11 -21.34 23.97
CA CYS A 421 -19.99 -22.24 24.28
C CYS A 421 -18.63 -21.55 24.18
N MET A 422 -18.44 -20.66 23.23
CA MET A 422 -17.17 -19.94 22.96
C MET A 422 -17.02 -18.65 23.77
N GLY A 423 -17.98 -18.29 24.60
CA GLY A 423 -17.93 -17.07 25.41
C GLY A 423 -18.08 -15.78 24.60
N ILE A 424 -18.76 -15.82 23.48
CA ILE A 424 -19.03 -14.65 22.64
C ILE A 424 -20.23 -13.90 23.21
N ASN A 425 -19.97 -12.77 23.84
CA ASN A 425 -20.98 -12.01 24.62
C ASN A 425 -21.99 -11.25 23.75
N LYS A 426 -21.66 -10.94 22.49
CA LYS A 426 -22.53 -10.19 21.59
C LYS A 426 -22.65 -10.92 20.25
N PRO A 427 -23.47 -11.99 20.18
CA PRO A 427 -23.73 -12.66 18.93
C PRO A 427 -24.36 -11.70 17.91
N LEU A 428 -24.13 -11.97 16.62
CA LEU A 428 -24.80 -11.23 15.56
C LEU A 428 -26.31 -11.51 15.60
N GLY A 429 -27.09 -10.49 15.33
CA GLY A 429 -28.52 -10.66 15.07
C GLY A 429 -28.75 -11.49 13.79
N ARG A 430 -29.92 -12.10 13.66
CA ARG A 430 -30.24 -13.05 12.59
C ARG A 430 -29.91 -12.52 11.19
N SER A 431 -30.26 -11.29 10.87
CA SER A 431 -30.02 -10.70 9.55
C SER A 431 -28.52 -10.56 9.25
N ARG A 432 -27.75 -9.99 10.19
CA ARG A 432 -26.31 -9.83 10.07
C ARG A 432 -25.59 -11.20 10.05
N PHE A 433 -26.05 -12.14 10.86
CA PHE A 433 -25.53 -13.49 10.82
C PHE A 433 -25.69 -14.11 9.44
N LEU A 434 -26.87 -13.99 8.85
CA LEU A 434 -27.18 -14.56 7.53
C LEU A 434 -26.24 -13.98 6.45
N ASP A 435 -26.05 -12.66 6.43
CA ASP A 435 -25.14 -12.02 5.48
C ASP A 435 -23.70 -12.48 5.66
N SER A 436 -23.22 -12.47 6.91
CA SER A 436 -21.86 -12.93 7.24
C SER A 436 -21.66 -14.40 6.95
N PHE A 437 -22.65 -15.23 7.24
CA PHE A 437 -22.60 -16.67 6.97
C PHE A 437 -22.53 -16.96 5.47
N ARG A 438 -23.30 -16.25 4.63
CA ARG A 438 -23.24 -16.39 3.18
C ARG A 438 -21.82 -16.15 2.66
N GLN A 439 -21.20 -15.07 3.11
CA GLN A 439 -19.83 -14.74 2.73
C GLN A 439 -18.84 -15.81 3.26
N ALA A 440 -19.01 -16.22 4.50
CA ALA A 440 -18.15 -17.22 5.13
C ALA A 440 -18.23 -18.60 4.44
N THR A 441 -19.38 -18.99 3.92
CA THR A 441 -19.51 -20.24 3.15
C THR A 441 -18.71 -20.21 1.85
N LYS A 442 -18.62 -19.04 1.21
CA LYS A 442 -17.77 -18.85 0.00
C LYS A 442 -16.29 -18.93 0.35
N GLU A 443 -15.85 -18.26 1.40
CA GLU A 443 -14.47 -18.33 1.88
C GLU A 443 -14.08 -19.73 2.34
N SER A 444 -15.01 -20.46 2.98
CA SER A 444 -14.83 -21.85 3.40
C SER A 444 -14.91 -22.84 2.25
N LYS A 445 -15.18 -22.40 1.04
CA LYS A 445 -15.24 -23.22 -0.18
C LYS A 445 -16.24 -24.39 -0.07
N TYR A 446 -17.43 -24.08 0.40
CA TYR A 446 -18.50 -25.09 0.41
C TYR A 446 -18.77 -25.57 -1.02
N PRO A 447 -19.04 -26.88 -1.21
CA PRO A 447 -19.25 -27.46 -2.54
C PRO A 447 -20.44 -26.87 -3.31
N HIS A 448 -21.41 -26.33 -2.59
CA HIS A 448 -22.59 -25.69 -3.18
C HIS A 448 -22.86 -24.33 -2.55
N GLU A 449 -23.50 -23.44 -3.29
CA GLU A 449 -23.94 -22.14 -2.81
C GLU A 449 -25.01 -22.30 -1.73
N PHE A 450 -24.95 -21.44 -0.68
CA PHE A 450 -25.98 -21.40 0.36
C PHE A 450 -27.34 -21.02 -0.23
N LYS A 451 -28.34 -21.88 -0.02
CA LYS A 451 -29.72 -21.70 -0.49
C LYS A 451 -30.70 -21.99 0.64
N LYS A 452 -31.85 -21.33 0.58
CA LYS A 452 -32.99 -21.59 1.46
C LYS A 452 -34.30 -21.50 0.68
N ARG A 453 -35.29 -22.28 1.13
CA ARG A 453 -36.64 -22.23 0.60
C ARG A 453 -37.68 -22.39 1.73
N LEU A 454 -38.85 -21.86 1.51
CA LEU A 454 -39.99 -22.05 2.41
C LEU A 454 -40.55 -23.45 2.22
N LYS A 455 -40.68 -24.23 3.29
CA LYS A 455 -41.28 -25.55 3.33
C LYS A 455 -42.07 -25.69 4.62
N ASP A 456 -43.39 -25.95 4.53
CA ASP A 456 -44.26 -26.13 5.68
C ASP A 456 -44.18 -24.98 6.72
N GLY A 457 -44.12 -23.74 6.25
CA GLY A 457 -44.03 -22.54 7.10
C GLY A 457 -42.67 -22.26 7.68
N LYS A 458 -41.62 -23.05 7.33
CA LYS A 458 -40.24 -22.89 7.80
C LYS A 458 -39.29 -22.75 6.63
N ASN A 459 -38.26 -21.91 6.80
CA ASN A 459 -37.16 -21.82 5.84
C ASN A 459 -36.18 -22.98 6.06
N VAL A 460 -36.16 -23.95 5.14
CA VAL A 460 -35.18 -25.04 5.12
C VAL A 460 -33.96 -24.59 4.28
N THR A 461 -32.77 -24.95 4.75
CA THR A 461 -31.51 -24.64 4.06
C THR A 461 -30.89 -25.89 3.44
N ASN A 462 -29.85 -25.70 2.62
CA ASN A 462 -28.99 -26.76 2.13
C ASN A 462 -27.72 -26.95 2.99
N ILE A 463 -27.73 -26.46 4.23
CA ILE A 463 -26.62 -26.55 5.17
C ILE A 463 -26.80 -27.76 6.10
N TYR A 464 -25.75 -28.53 6.22
CA TYR A 464 -25.72 -29.75 7.02
C TYR A 464 -24.51 -29.77 7.93
N TYR A 465 -24.63 -30.32 9.14
CA TYR A 465 -23.47 -30.69 9.93
C TYR A 465 -22.61 -31.72 9.18
N ILE A 466 -21.30 -31.55 9.20
CA ILE A 466 -20.37 -32.58 8.72
C ILE A 466 -20.41 -33.77 9.66
N ASN A 467 -20.29 -33.52 10.97
CA ASN A 467 -20.39 -34.50 12.03
C ASN A 467 -20.90 -33.85 13.32
N ILE A 468 -22.18 -33.91 13.56
CA ILE A 468 -22.83 -33.21 14.68
C ILE A 468 -22.32 -33.70 16.04
N GLY A 469 -22.05 -34.99 16.21
CA GLY A 469 -21.52 -35.53 17.47
C GLY A 469 -20.15 -34.97 17.82
N GLN A 470 -19.26 -34.92 16.86
CA GLN A 470 -17.92 -34.35 17.03
C GLN A 470 -17.98 -32.81 17.26
N THR A 471 -18.87 -32.14 16.58
CA THR A 471 -19.07 -30.69 16.76
C THR A 471 -19.55 -30.36 18.17
N MET A 472 -20.55 -31.07 18.65
CA MET A 472 -21.07 -30.85 20.01
C MET A 472 -20.03 -31.18 21.09
N ALA A 473 -19.24 -32.23 20.90
CA ALA A 473 -18.11 -32.53 21.79
C ALA A 473 -17.07 -31.42 21.81
N GLU A 474 -16.69 -30.90 20.66
CA GLU A 474 -15.70 -29.82 20.53
C GLU A 474 -16.17 -28.50 21.15
N TRP A 475 -17.43 -28.12 20.92
CA TRP A 475 -17.96 -26.87 21.47
C TRP A 475 -18.16 -26.90 22.97
N GLN A 476 -18.37 -28.08 23.56
CA GLN A 476 -18.62 -28.24 25.00
C GLN A 476 -17.36 -28.55 25.81
N GLU A 477 -16.19 -28.68 25.18
CA GLU A 477 -14.90 -28.73 25.87
C GLU A 477 -14.54 -27.39 26.52
#